data_70d072728f7326701015f43559993870
#
_entry.id   70d072728f7326701015f43559993870
#
_cell.length_a   1.000
_cell.length_b   1.000
_cell.length_c   1.000
_cell.angle_alpha   90.00
_cell.angle_beta   90.00
_cell.angle_gamma   90.00
#
_symmetry.space_group_name_H-M   'P 1'
#
loop_
_entity.id
_entity.type
_entity.pdbx_description
1 polymer ?
#
loop_
_entity_poly.entity_id
_entity_poly.type
_entity_poly.pdbx_seq_one_letter_code
_entity_poly.pdbx_strand_id
1 'polypeptide(L)'
;MLEVTSAQETSPTSRRSAADRSAADRSAVDRIADEFVRETLELSPLTATYVGIPGHDDQIDDFSPDGLRAQSELRRRTLAALASVQPTSDTDRVTVTAMTERLGLAEEMYAAGIVESSLNVIASPLQDIRAAFDLMPTETVEHWATIALRMGRIPLALEQYQESLLSARDKGTVSARRQVEACIQQCRDLVEPEGYFAGFLKGALAPHRALPPELRERLTREVGAAGDAYARMAEFLRVELLDEAPQEDAVGRDQYSLCSRYFLGADVDLEETYRWGQDEVARITAAMQDVAQQVRPGATVAEAIALLDQDPAYRLDGTDALRRWMQDEADAVVRLLDGEHFDIPAPVREIECCIAPTQTGGIYYTGPSDDFTRPGRMWWSVPKGVTEFTTWRELTTVYHEGVPGHHLQVAQTVHNREQLNTWRRQFSWTSGHGEGWALYAERLMADFGHMDDPGNRMGWLDGQSLRAARVVIDIGVHCGFEAPAEVGGGEWTYDKAWAYLTAHANMEEAVLRFELDRYLGWPGQAPSYKVGERLWLQLRDEVQRREGEAFSLKDFHRRALDIGGVGLDTLRTAVLHPYLR
;
A
#
# COMPACT_ATOMS: atom_id res chain seq x y z
N MET A 1 -57.05 -28.83 -43.25
CA MET A 1 -56.68 -29.74 -42.15
C MET A 1 -55.18 -29.78 -42.00
N LEU A 2 -54.68 -29.03 -41.11
CA LEU A 2 -53.34 -29.20 -40.53
C LEU A 2 -53.28 -28.34 -39.26
N GLU A 3 -53.08 -29.02 -38.18
CA GLU A 3 -53.10 -28.51 -36.80
C GLU A 3 -51.94 -27.51 -36.55
N VAL A 4 -52.30 -26.42 -35.86
CA VAL A 4 -51.36 -25.47 -35.32
C VAL A 4 -51.10 -25.85 -33.85
N THR A 5 -49.93 -26.40 -33.56
CA THR A 5 -49.46 -26.65 -32.20
C THR A 5 -48.95 -25.34 -31.58
N SER A 6 -49.55 -24.95 -30.47
CA SER A 6 -49.20 -23.81 -29.66
C SER A 6 -47.84 -24.03 -28.97
N ALA A 7 -46.86 -23.15 -29.26
CA ALA A 7 -45.66 -23.02 -28.45
C ALA A 7 -45.98 -22.21 -27.19
N GLN A 8 -45.76 -22.80 -26.03
CA GLN A 8 -45.79 -22.11 -24.73
C GLN A 8 -44.60 -21.13 -24.67
N GLU A 9 -44.92 -19.86 -24.51
CA GLU A 9 -43.99 -18.83 -24.13
C GLU A 9 -43.48 -19.07 -22.69
N THR A 10 -42.25 -19.49 -22.54
CA THR A 10 -41.53 -19.41 -21.27
C THR A 10 -41.11 -17.97 -21.02
N SER A 11 -41.72 -17.34 -20.03
CA SER A 11 -41.36 -16.01 -19.54
C SER A 11 -39.85 -15.94 -19.20
N PRO A 12 -39.13 -14.89 -19.61
CA PRO A 12 -37.76 -14.67 -19.17
C PRO A 12 -37.78 -14.24 -17.71
N THR A 13 -37.31 -15.12 -16.81
CA THR A 13 -36.95 -14.74 -15.45
C THR A 13 -35.92 -13.62 -15.54
N SER A 14 -36.33 -12.41 -15.18
CA SER A 14 -35.46 -11.24 -15.08
C SER A 14 -34.30 -11.58 -14.15
N ARG A 15 -33.09 -11.63 -14.70
CA ARG A 15 -31.87 -11.55 -13.91
C ARG A 15 -31.82 -10.14 -13.29
N ARG A 16 -32.22 -10.03 -12.03
CA ARG A 16 -31.99 -8.81 -11.23
C ARG A 16 -30.50 -8.54 -11.20
N SER A 17 -30.10 -7.30 -11.48
CA SER A 17 -28.71 -6.86 -11.35
C SER A 17 -28.28 -6.99 -9.89
N ALA A 18 -26.99 -7.23 -9.64
CA ALA A 18 -26.42 -7.38 -8.29
C ALA A 18 -26.62 -6.11 -7.40
N ALA A 19 -26.95 -4.97 -8.02
CA ALA A 19 -27.32 -3.74 -7.32
C ALA A 19 -28.67 -3.79 -6.58
N ASP A 20 -29.53 -4.78 -6.87
CA ASP A 20 -30.90 -4.89 -6.36
C ASP A 20 -31.08 -5.99 -5.30
N ARG A 21 -30.04 -6.40 -4.56
CA ARG A 21 -30.32 -7.05 -3.28
C ARG A 21 -30.95 -6.01 -2.37
N SER A 22 -32.23 -6.20 -2.02
CA SER A 22 -32.91 -5.29 -1.11
C SER A 22 -32.11 -5.19 0.21
N ALA A 23 -32.14 -4.04 0.86
CA ALA A 23 -31.56 -3.86 2.19
C ALA A 23 -32.05 -4.91 3.23
N ALA A 24 -33.12 -5.63 2.90
CA ALA A 24 -33.69 -6.71 3.69
C ALA A 24 -32.90 -8.04 3.63
N ASP A 25 -32.05 -8.24 2.60
CA ASP A 25 -31.30 -9.51 2.42
C ASP A 25 -29.87 -9.44 3.01
N ARG A 26 -29.42 -8.27 3.51
CA ARG A 26 -28.12 -8.10 4.13
C ARG A 26 -28.13 -8.54 5.59
N SER A 27 -27.03 -9.17 6.03
CA SER A 27 -26.86 -9.56 7.43
C SER A 27 -26.82 -8.33 8.35
N ALA A 28 -27.02 -8.53 9.65
CA ALA A 28 -26.86 -7.46 10.62
C ALA A 28 -25.41 -6.93 10.65
N VAL A 29 -24.44 -7.82 10.43
CA VAL A 29 -23.01 -7.47 10.35
C VAL A 29 -22.72 -6.59 9.12
N ASP A 30 -23.28 -6.95 7.95
CA ASP A 30 -23.11 -6.15 6.73
C ASP A 30 -23.69 -4.76 6.88
N ARG A 31 -24.86 -4.62 7.53
CA ARG A 31 -25.44 -3.28 7.78
C ARG A 31 -24.56 -2.41 8.66
N ILE A 32 -23.93 -2.98 9.71
CA ILE A 32 -22.99 -2.26 10.57
C ILE A 32 -21.76 -1.85 9.76
N ALA A 33 -21.22 -2.73 8.91
CA ALA A 33 -20.05 -2.44 8.08
C ALA A 33 -20.36 -1.35 7.03
N ASP A 34 -21.52 -1.41 6.38
CA ASP A 34 -21.95 -0.41 5.39
C ASP A 34 -22.20 0.96 6.04
N GLU A 35 -22.77 1.01 7.25
CA GLU A 35 -22.97 2.24 7.99
C GLU A 35 -21.63 2.85 8.41
N PHE A 36 -20.70 2.04 8.88
CA PHE A 36 -19.34 2.48 9.18
C PHE A 36 -18.66 3.09 7.94
N VAL A 37 -18.74 2.44 6.78
CA VAL A 37 -18.19 2.96 5.52
C VAL A 37 -18.82 4.30 5.19
N ARG A 38 -20.14 4.42 5.18
CA ARG A 38 -20.85 5.66 4.86
C ARG A 38 -20.42 6.82 5.75
N GLU A 39 -20.37 6.60 7.08
CA GLU A 39 -19.97 7.65 8.02
C GLU A 39 -18.48 7.98 7.94
N THR A 40 -17.63 6.97 7.65
CA THR A 40 -16.19 7.20 7.40
C THR A 40 -15.98 8.13 6.21
N LEU A 41 -16.71 7.96 5.11
CA LEU A 41 -16.60 8.83 3.93
C LEU A 41 -17.04 10.28 4.19
N GLU A 42 -17.98 10.48 5.11
CA GLU A 42 -18.40 11.83 5.54
C GLU A 42 -17.32 12.50 6.41
N LEU A 43 -16.61 11.73 7.26
CA LEU A 43 -15.54 12.23 8.14
C LEU A 43 -14.17 12.29 7.45
N SER A 44 -13.96 11.49 6.41
CA SER A 44 -12.72 11.43 5.66
C SER A 44 -12.98 11.45 4.15
N PRO A 45 -13.26 12.64 3.58
CA PRO A 45 -13.42 12.84 2.14
C PRO A 45 -12.20 12.43 1.31
N LEU A 46 -10.99 12.53 1.87
CA LEU A 46 -9.77 12.05 1.21
C LEU A 46 -9.81 10.54 1.03
N THR A 47 -10.26 9.79 2.02
CA THR A 47 -10.45 8.34 1.90
C THR A 47 -11.41 8.00 0.75
N ALA A 48 -12.50 8.76 0.56
CA ALA A 48 -13.41 8.56 -0.57
C ALA A 48 -12.70 8.65 -1.92
N THR A 49 -11.83 9.65 -2.09
CA THR A 49 -11.01 9.81 -3.30
C THR A 49 -10.02 8.66 -3.48
N TYR A 50 -9.34 8.22 -2.42
CA TYR A 50 -8.39 7.08 -2.47
C TYR A 50 -9.06 5.77 -2.87
N VAL A 51 -10.26 5.48 -2.37
CA VAL A 51 -11.01 4.26 -2.72
C VAL A 51 -11.87 4.42 -3.98
N GLY A 52 -11.90 5.60 -4.59
CA GLY A 52 -12.62 5.88 -5.83
C GLY A 52 -14.14 5.98 -5.68
N ILE A 53 -14.66 6.34 -4.50
CA ILE A 53 -16.09 6.56 -4.26
C ILE A 53 -16.39 8.04 -4.51
N PRO A 54 -17.26 8.38 -5.51
CA PRO A 54 -17.54 9.75 -5.89
C PRO A 54 -18.44 10.48 -4.87
N GLY A 55 -18.46 11.80 -4.95
CA GLY A 55 -19.39 12.66 -4.20
C GLY A 55 -18.78 13.43 -3.03
N HIS A 56 -17.48 13.24 -2.77
CA HIS A 56 -16.74 13.90 -1.68
C HIS A 56 -15.54 14.72 -2.17
N ASP A 57 -15.33 14.81 -3.49
CA ASP A 57 -14.11 15.36 -4.09
C ASP A 57 -13.95 16.88 -3.94
N ASP A 58 -14.96 17.59 -3.47
CA ASP A 58 -14.89 19.02 -3.15
C ASP A 58 -14.55 19.31 -1.68
N GLN A 59 -14.33 18.25 -0.86
CA GLN A 59 -14.13 18.34 0.58
C GLN A 59 -12.74 17.82 0.98
N ILE A 60 -12.27 18.15 2.20
CA ILE A 60 -11.06 17.63 2.85
C ILE A 60 -11.43 17.23 4.28
N ASP A 61 -10.68 16.31 4.84
CA ASP A 61 -10.80 15.83 6.22
C ASP A 61 -10.63 16.98 7.23
N ASP A 62 -11.29 16.87 8.36
CA ASP A 62 -11.00 17.68 9.53
C ASP A 62 -9.84 17.07 10.33
N PHE A 63 -8.67 17.69 10.21
CA PHE A 63 -7.46 17.25 10.89
C PHE A 63 -7.27 17.84 12.30
N SER A 64 -8.27 18.54 12.83
CA SER A 64 -8.23 19.06 14.20
C SER A 64 -8.36 17.94 15.23
N PRO A 65 -8.01 18.19 16.51
CA PRO A 65 -8.27 17.22 17.58
C PRO A 65 -9.76 16.82 17.69
N ASP A 66 -10.69 17.71 17.30
CA ASP A 66 -12.12 17.42 17.27
C ASP A 66 -12.48 16.48 16.13
N GLY A 67 -11.92 16.66 14.94
CA GLY A 67 -12.09 15.77 13.81
C GLY A 67 -11.55 14.36 14.11
N LEU A 68 -10.35 14.26 14.67
CA LEU A 68 -9.76 12.98 15.10
C LEU A 68 -10.62 12.30 16.18
N ARG A 69 -11.20 13.06 17.11
CA ARG A 69 -12.13 12.54 18.11
C ARG A 69 -13.42 12.02 17.47
N ALA A 70 -13.98 12.71 16.49
CA ALA A 70 -15.18 12.24 15.77
C ALA A 70 -14.94 10.89 15.08
N GLN A 71 -13.78 10.70 14.46
CA GLN A 71 -13.38 9.40 13.88
C GLN A 71 -13.26 8.32 14.98
N SER A 72 -12.66 8.63 16.13
CA SER A 72 -12.58 7.70 17.26
C SER A 72 -13.98 7.34 17.80
N GLU A 73 -14.88 8.31 17.92
CA GLU A 73 -16.26 8.06 18.34
C GLU A 73 -17.02 7.13 17.38
N LEU A 74 -16.81 7.29 16.06
CA LEU A 74 -17.38 6.38 15.07
C LEU A 74 -16.85 4.96 15.26
N ARG A 75 -15.53 4.76 15.39
CA ARG A 75 -14.94 3.44 15.63
C ARG A 75 -15.48 2.78 16.89
N ARG A 76 -15.56 3.52 18.00
CA ARG A 76 -16.08 3.00 19.28
C ARG A 76 -17.56 2.59 19.20
N ARG A 77 -18.41 3.39 18.54
CA ARG A 77 -19.81 3.03 18.32
C ARG A 77 -19.94 1.77 17.48
N THR A 78 -19.13 1.65 16.43
CA THR A 78 -19.10 0.48 15.54
C THR A 78 -18.65 -0.77 16.30
N LEU A 79 -17.59 -0.68 17.10
CA LEU A 79 -17.12 -1.79 17.96
C LEU A 79 -18.21 -2.25 18.93
N ALA A 80 -18.93 -1.32 19.58
CA ALA A 80 -20.05 -1.66 20.45
C ALA A 80 -21.21 -2.33 19.70
N ALA A 81 -21.52 -1.88 18.49
CA ALA A 81 -22.54 -2.50 17.64
C ALA A 81 -22.13 -3.93 17.23
N LEU A 82 -20.86 -4.13 16.80
CA LEU A 82 -20.33 -5.45 16.45
C LEU A 82 -20.35 -6.42 17.65
N ALA A 83 -20.07 -5.94 18.87
CA ALA A 83 -20.12 -6.76 20.08
C ALA A 83 -21.54 -7.21 20.44
N SER A 84 -22.59 -6.51 19.96
CA SER A 84 -24.00 -6.82 20.26
C SER A 84 -24.68 -7.72 19.22
N VAL A 85 -24.06 -7.92 18.04
CA VAL A 85 -24.64 -8.70 16.94
C VAL A 85 -24.18 -10.15 16.98
N GLN A 86 -25.06 -11.08 16.55
CA GLN A 86 -24.69 -12.49 16.38
C GLN A 86 -24.39 -12.75 14.89
N PRO A 87 -23.16 -13.17 14.54
CA PRO A 87 -22.83 -13.58 13.17
C PRO A 87 -23.68 -14.77 12.72
N THR A 88 -24.21 -14.72 11.51
CA THR A 88 -25.10 -15.74 10.96
C THR A 88 -24.39 -16.65 9.94
N SER A 89 -23.21 -16.26 9.47
CA SER A 89 -22.41 -17.00 8.49
C SER A 89 -20.92 -16.99 8.87
N ASP A 90 -20.11 -17.82 8.19
CA ASP A 90 -18.65 -17.78 8.33
C ASP A 90 -18.08 -16.42 7.83
N THR A 91 -18.67 -15.86 6.76
CA THR A 91 -18.31 -14.53 6.27
C THR A 91 -18.59 -13.45 7.31
N ASP A 92 -19.75 -13.50 7.99
CA ASP A 92 -20.04 -12.58 9.09
C ASP A 92 -19.02 -12.70 10.23
N ARG A 93 -18.66 -13.92 10.61
CA ARG A 93 -17.66 -14.16 11.67
C ARG A 93 -16.31 -13.54 11.32
N VAL A 94 -15.84 -13.74 10.08
CA VAL A 94 -14.60 -13.14 9.60
C VAL A 94 -14.70 -11.62 9.57
N THR A 95 -15.82 -11.05 9.13
CA THR A 95 -16.04 -9.59 9.11
C THR A 95 -16.00 -9.00 10.52
N VAL A 96 -16.71 -9.61 11.49
CA VAL A 96 -16.70 -9.16 12.89
C VAL A 96 -15.29 -9.21 13.46
N THR A 97 -14.55 -10.32 13.25
CA THR A 97 -13.18 -10.47 13.73
C THR A 97 -12.26 -9.43 13.12
N ALA A 98 -12.30 -9.25 11.79
CA ALA A 98 -11.46 -8.29 11.08
C ALA A 98 -11.76 -6.83 11.49
N MET A 99 -13.03 -6.44 11.54
CA MET A 99 -13.41 -5.08 11.98
C MET A 99 -13.03 -4.84 13.43
N THR A 100 -13.27 -5.82 14.30
CA THR A 100 -12.92 -5.67 15.74
C THR A 100 -11.42 -5.49 15.91
N GLU A 101 -10.61 -6.26 15.19
CA GLU A 101 -9.15 -6.16 15.24
C GLU A 101 -8.68 -4.82 14.65
N ARG A 102 -9.11 -4.45 13.43
CA ARG A 102 -8.66 -3.22 12.76
C ARG A 102 -9.09 -1.95 13.48
N LEU A 103 -10.36 -1.85 13.87
CA LEU A 103 -10.89 -0.68 14.56
C LEU A 103 -10.37 -0.60 16.00
N GLY A 104 -10.17 -1.75 16.67
CA GLY A 104 -9.58 -1.83 17.99
C GLY A 104 -8.14 -1.30 18.00
N LEU A 105 -7.30 -1.76 17.06
CA LEU A 105 -5.93 -1.26 16.90
C LEU A 105 -5.88 0.23 16.56
N ALA A 106 -6.78 0.72 15.70
CA ALA A 106 -6.88 2.15 15.40
C ALA A 106 -7.23 2.97 16.64
N GLU A 107 -8.05 2.45 17.56
CA GLU A 107 -8.33 3.10 18.84
C GLU A 107 -7.14 3.03 19.81
N GLU A 108 -6.39 1.92 19.85
CA GLU A 108 -5.15 1.83 20.62
C GLU A 108 -4.11 2.86 20.13
N MET A 109 -3.94 3.00 18.80
CA MET A 109 -3.06 4.01 18.18
C MET A 109 -3.49 5.44 18.50
N TYR A 110 -4.80 5.72 18.44
CA TYR A 110 -5.34 7.03 18.80
C TYR A 110 -5.12 7.33 20.29
N ALA A 111 -5.42 6.38 21.17
CA ALA A 111 -5.23 6.53 22.62
C ALA A 111 -3.76 6.71 23.01
N ALA A 112 -2.83 6.12 22.25
CA ALA A 112 -1.38 6.29 22.43
C ALA A 112 -0.86 7.64 21.87
N GLY A 113 -1.71 8.48 21.26
CA GLY A 113 -1.32 9.77 20.68
C GLY A 113 -0.59 9.68 19.34
N ILE A 114 -0.42 8.48 18.78
CA ILE A 114 0.33 8.23 17.52
C ILE A 114 -0.35 8.90 16.34
N VAL A 115 -1.69 8.88 16.30
CA VAL A 115 -2.46 9.49 15.20
C VAL A 115 -2.35 11.01 15.23
N GLU A 116 -2.46 11.63 16.41
CA GLU A 116 -2.43 13.07 16.62
C GLU A 116 -1.04 13.67 16.32
N SER A 117 0.03 12.93 16.65
CA SER A 117 1.42 13.35 16.45
C SER A 117 2.00 12.92 15.10
N SER A 118 1.22 12.27 14.23
CA SER A 118 1.72 11.71 12.98
C SER A 118 2.32 12.78 12.07
N LEU A 119 3.64 12.78 11.94
CA LEU A 119 4.42 13.63 11.02
C LEU A 119 5.65 12.85 10.57
N ASN A 120 5.71 12.49 9.30
CA ASN A 120 6.83 11.77 8.70
C ASN A 120 6.94 12.08 7.21
N VAL A 121 7.97 11.55 6.56
CA VAL A 121 8.32 11.88 5.16
C VAL A 121 7.36 11.33 4.11
N ILE A 122 6.38 10.44 4.47
CA ILE A 122 5.61 9.71 3.46
C ILE A 122 4.12 9.59 3.78
N ALA A 123 3.74 9.40 5.04
CA ALA A 123 2.39 9.00 5.44
C ALA A 123 1.89 9.84 6.63
N SER A 124 1.62 11.11 6.36
CA SER A 124 1.01 12.04 7.31
C SER A 124 0.07 12.98 6.57
N PRO A 125 -0.82 13.70 7.26
CA PRO A 125 -1.73 14.65 6.63
C PRO A 125 -1.05 15.62 5.66
N LEU A 126 0.21 15.95 5.90
CA LEU A 126 1.01 16.83 5.05
C LEU A 126 1.10 16.33 3.60
N GLN A 127 1.34 15.03 3.40
CA GLN A 127 1.44 14.41 2.09
C GLN A 127 0.04 14.03 1.55
N ASP A 128 -0.85 13.52 2.40
CA ASP A 128 -2.16 13.03 2.01
C ASP A 128 -3.03 14.15 1.40
N ILE A 129 -3.02 15.35 2.00
CA ILE A 129 -3.73 16.52 1.49
C ILE A 129 -3.31 16.85 0.05
N ARG A 130 -2.00 16.81 -0.24
CA ARG A 130 -1.47 17.07 -1.59
C ARG A 130 -1.73 15.90 -2.54
N ALA A 131 -1.49 14.67 -2.10
CA ALA A 131 -1.53 13.49 -2.95
C ALA A 131 -2.95 13.20 -3.50
N ALA A 132 -4.00 13.59 -2.79
CA ALA A 132 -5.38 13.43 -3.25
C ALA A 132 -5.64 14.09 -4.61
N PHE A 133 -4.96 15.18 -4.94
CA PHE A 133 -5.12 15.87 -6.23
C PHE A 133 -4.58 15.09 -7.42
N ASP A 134 -3.64 14.17 -7.19
CA ASP A 134 -3.10 13.29 -8.25
C ASP A 134 -4.13 12.22 -8.68
N LEU A 135 -5.12 11.95 -7.83
CA LEU A 135 -6.17 10.95 -8.06
C LEU A 135 -7.45 11.56 -8.63
N MET A 136 -7.59 12.88 -8.59
CA MET A 136 -8.81 13.55 -9.07
C MET A 136 -8.87 13.59 -10.60
N PRO A 137 -10.07 13.37 -11.19
CA PRO A 137 -10.25 13.46 -12.65
C PRO A 137 -10.06 14.90 -13.14
N THR A 138 -9.52 15.06 -14.37
CA THR A 138 -9.14 16.36 -14.96
C THR A 138 -9.69 16.57 -16.37
N GLU A 139 -10.63 15.75 -16.83
CA GLU A 139 -11.07 15.70 -18.23
C GLU A 139 -12.08 16.81 -18.57
N THR A 140 -12.89 17.26 -17.58
CA THR A 140 -13.97 18.21 -17.81
C THR A 140 -13.79 19.52 -17.04
N VAL A 141 -14.58 20.54 -17.41
CA VAL A 141 -14.64 21.83 -16.70
C VAL A 141 -15.15 21.64 -15.28
N GLU A 142 -16.10 20.74 -15.08
CA GLU A 142 -16.69 20.40 -13.77
C GLU A 142 -15.64 19.76 -12.86
N HIS A 143 -14.78 18.87 -13.38
CA HIS A 143 -13.66 18.30 -12.63
C HIS A 143 -12.74 19.41 -12.10
N TRP A 144 -12.36 20.35 -12.97
CA TRP A 144 -11.52 21.49 -12.56
C TRP A 144 -12.20 22.44 -11.59
N ALA A 145 -13.52 22.58 -11.67
CA ALA A 145 -14.28 23.36 -10.70
C ALA A 145 -14.27 22.70 -9.31
N THR A 146 -14.41 21.36 -9.26
CA THR A 146 -14.30 20.55 -8.04
C THR A 146 -12.89 20.61 -7.44
N ILE A 147 -11.85 20.48 -8.28
CA ILE A 147 -10.46 20.66 -7.87
C ILE A 147 -10.24 22.04 -7.23
N ALA A 148 -10.75 23.11 -7.84
CA ALA A 148 -10.63 24.45 -7.30
C ALA A 148 -11.35 24.62 -5.94
N LEU A 149 -12.47 23.92 -5.73
CA LEU A 149 -13.18 23.91 -4.45
C LEU A 149 -12.33 23.25 -3.36
N ARG A 150 -11.79 22.04 -3.62
CA ARG A 150 -10.95 21.30 -2.69
C ARG A 150 -9.65 22.05 -2.41
N MET A 151 -8.99 22.61 -3.46
CA MET A 151 -7.75 23.38 -3.31
C MET A 151 -7.92 24.56 -2.34
N GLY A 152 -9.06 25.25 -2.39
CA GLY A 152 -9.38 26.33 -1.47
C GLY A 152 -9.59 25.90 -0.01
N ARG A 153 -9.66 24.60 0.29
CA ARG A 153 -9.79 24.07 1.67
C ARG A 153 -8.45 23.71 2.30
N ILE A 154 -7.38 23.63 1.51
CA ILE A 154 -6.03 23.29 2.02
C ILE A 154 -5.59 24.20 3.17
N PRO A 155 -5.76 25.55 3.11
CA PRO A 155 -5.34 26.40 4.22
C PRO A 155 -5.96 26.01 5.56
N LEU A 156 -7.29 25.76 5.60
CA LEU A 156 -7.98 25.34 6.81
C LEU A 156 -7.52 23.96 7.28
N ALA A 157 -7.37 23.00 6.37
CA ALA A 157 -6.93 21.66 6.72
C ALA A 157 -5.51 21.64 7.36
N LEU A 158 -4.59 22.46 6.84
CA LEU A 158 -3.26 22.62 7.42
C LEU A 158 -3.29 23.36 8.77
N GLU A 159 -4.16 24.34 8.96
CA GLU A 159 -4.36 25.00 10.26
C GLU A 159 -4.89 24.01 11.30
N GLN A 160 -5.89 23.20 10.97
CA GLN A 160 -6.41 22.13 11.83
C GLN A 160 -5.34 21.08 12.16
N TYR A 161 -4.50 20.72 11.20
CA TYR A 161 -3.39 19.80 11.44
C TYR A 161 -2.35 20.40 12.39
N GLN A 162 -2.06 21.71 12.29
CA GLN A 162 -1.19 22.40 13.26
C GLN A 162 -1.77 22.30 14.67
N GLU A 163 -3.10 22.45 14.84
CA GLU A 163 -3.76 22.29 16.15
C GLU A 163 -3.54 20.90 16.75
N SER A 164 -3.62 19.84 15.93
CA SER A 164 -3.36 18.47 16.37
C SER A 164 -1.91 18.25 16.77
N LEU A 165 -0.96 18.76 15.98
CA LEU A 165 0.47 18.67 16.31
C LEU A 165 0.82 19.44 17.60
N LEU A 166 0.20 20.60 17.84
CA LEU A 166 0.36 21.34 19.09
C LEU A 166 -0.23 20.59 20.28
N SER A 167 -1.42 20.00 20.11
CA SER A 167 -2.05 19.19 21.14
C SER A 167 -1.19 17.96 21.50
N ALA A 168 -0.59 17.31 20.51
CA ALA A 168 0.33 16.19 20.71
C ALA A 168 1.61 16.66 21.43
N ARG A 169 2.21 17.76 21.00
CA ARG A 169 3.39 18.38 21.66
C ARG A 169 3.11 18.68 23.13
N ASP A 170 1.97 19.28 23.44
CA ASP A 170 1.58 19.64 24.81
C ASP A 170 1.38 18.39 25.71
N LYS A 171 1.16 17.22 25.10
CA LYS A 171 1.11 15.90 25.75
C LYS A 171 2.50 15.21 25.79
N GLY A 172 3.53 15.85 25.24
CA GLY A 172 4.89 15.32 25.20
C GLY A 172 5.16 14.33 24.05
N THR A 173 4.30 14.31 23.02
CA THR A 173 4.47 13.43 21.85
C THR A 173 4.80 14.28 20.63
N VAL A 174 6.07 14.23 20.20
CA VAL A 174 6.57 14.94 19.00
C VAL A 174 7.34 13.95 18.15
N SER A 175 7.15 14.02 16.82
CA SER A 175 7.94 13.22 15.87
C SER A 175 9.43 13.56 15.94
N ALA A 176 10.28 12.58 15.64
CA ALA A 176 11.74 12.75 15.66
C ALA A 176 12.19 13.97 14.82
N ARG A 177 13.24 14.65 15.29
CA ARG A 177 13.77 15.86 14.67
C ARG A 177 14.04 15.69 13.19
N ARG A 178 14.57 14.56 12.77
CA ARG A 178 14.78 14.20 11.37
C ARG A 178 13.52 14.31 10.54
N GLN A 179 12.40 13.80 11.05
CA GLN A 179 11.12 13.84 10.35
C GLN A 179 10.59 15.27 10.24
N VAL A 180 10.73 16.06 11.30
CA VAL A 180 10.35 17.48 11.29
C VAL A 180 11.18 18.26 10.26
N GLU A 181 12.52 18.07 10.24
CA GLU A 181 13.43 18.74 9.28
C GLU A 181 13.10 18.35 7.84
N ALA A 182 12.87 17.07 7.56
CA ALA A 182 12.50 16.58 6.23
C ALA A 182 11.13 17.13 5.77
N CYS A 183 10.13 17.17 6.65
CA CYS A 183 8.81 17.74 6.34
C CYS A 183 8.87 19.27 6.11
N ILE A 184 9.73 19.99 6.83
CA ILE A 184 10.01 21.42 6.55
C ILE A 184 10.53 21.56 5.11
N GLN A 185 11.50 20.72 4.72
CA GLN A 185 12.06 20.76 3.37
C GLN A 185 11.02 20.41 2.31
N GLN A 186 10.22 19.35 2.52
CA GLN A 186 9.14 19.00 1.60
C GLN A 186 8.14 20.14 1.40
N CYS A 187 7.72 20.81 2.47
CA CYS A 187 6.85 21.98 2.36
C CYS A 187 7.46 23.10 1.51
N ARG A 188 8.78 23.35 1.66
CA ARG A 188 9.50 24.36 0.86
C ARG A 188 9.57 23.97 -0.60
N ASP A 189 9.92 22.71 -0.89
CA ASP A 189 10.02 22.20 -2.26
C ASP A 189 8.70 22.30 -3.03
N LEU A 190 7.57 22.10 -2.35
CA LEU A 190 6.23 22.22 -2.94
C LEU A 190 5.92 23.63 -3.47
N VAL A 191 6.50 24.67 -2.84
CA VAL A 191 6.21 26.08 -3.16
C VAL A 191 7.31 26.78 -3.98
N GLU A 192 8.37 26.05 -4.34
CA GLU A 192 9.40 26.59 -5.23
C GLU A 192 8.86 27.00 -6.61
N PRO A 193 9.54 27.88 -7.37
CA PRO A 193 9.09 28.33 -8.69
C PRO A 193 8.84 27.20 -9.70
N GLU A 194 9.51 26.06 -9.55
CA GLU A 194 9.29 24.83 -10.34
C GLU A 194 8.69 23.69 -9.51
N GLY A 195 8.21 24.00 -8.30
CA GLY A 195 7.59 23.06 -7.38
C GLY A 195 6.19 22.62 -7.82
N TYR A 196 5.58 21.78 -6.96
CA TYR A 196 4.29 21.15 -7.26
C TYR A 196 3.21 22.16 -7.63
N PHE A 197 2.99 23.20 -6.83
CA PHE A 197 1.90 24.15 -7.05
C PHE A 197 2.06 24.97 -8.33
N ALA A 198 3.27 25.39 -8.66
CA ALA A 198 3.57 26.06 -9.92
C ALA A 198 3.34 25.14 -11.13
N GLY A 199 3.82 23.90 -11.05
CA GLY A 199 3.62 22.86 -12.07
C GLY A 199 2.15 22.52 -12.26
N PHE A 200 1.41 22.32 -11.18
CA PHE A 200 -0.03 22.04 -11.18
C PHE A 200 -0.83 23.18 -11.87
N LEU A 201 -0.57 24.42 -11.47
CA LEU A 201 -1.24 25.59 -12.07
C LEU A 201 -0.92 25.72 -13.56
N LYS A 202 0.33 25.54 -13.94
CA LYS A 202 0.76 25.53 -15.35
C LYS A 202 0.01 24.48 -16.16
N GLY A 203 -0.14 23.27 -15.64
CA GLY A 203 -0.91 22.19 -16.25
C GLY A 203 -2.39 22.50 -16.35
N ALA A 204 -3.00 23.04 -15.29
CA ALA A 204 -4.39 23.46 -15.26
C ALA A 204 -4.71 24.57 -16.27
N LEU A 205 -3.79 25.53 -16.43
CA LEU A 205 -3.95 26.66 -17.34
C LEU A 205 -3.46 26.41 -18.77
N ALA A 206 -3.07 25.20 -19.11
CA ALA A 206 -2.58 24.86 -20.45
C ALA A 206 -3.60 25.24 -21.54
N PRO A 207 -3.14 25.73 -22.74
CA PRO A 207 -4.03 26.25 -23.79
C PRO A 207 -5.07 25.26 -24.33
N HIS A 208 -4.73 23.95 -24.33
CA HIS A 208 -5.65 22.90 -24.77
C HIS A 208 -6.82 22.64 -23.81
N ARG A 209 -6.73 23.12 -22.56
CA ARG A 209 -7.80 23.04 -21.55
C ARG A 209 -8.66 24.30 -21.64
N ALA A 210 -9.73 24.29 -22.41
CA ALA A 210 -10.61 25.45 -22.65
C ALA A 210 -11.43 25.84 -21.40
N LEU A 211 -10.76 26.13 -20.27
CA LEU A 211 -11.43 26.53 -19.02
C LEU A 211 -11.97 27.97 -19.11
N PRO A 212 -13.19 28.25 -18.57
CA PRO A 212 -13.73 29.59 -18.45
C PRO A 212 -12.78 30.54 -17.70
N PRO A 213 -12.74 31.85 -18.07
CA PRO A 213 -11.88 32.84 -17.42
C PRO A 213 -12.03 32.89 -15.90
N GLU A 214 -13.25 32.85 -15.39
CA GLU A 214 -13.58 32.89 -13.97
C GLU A 214 -13.01 31.68 -13.21
N LEU A 215 -13.04 30.47 -13.83
CA LEU A 215 -12.46 29.27 -13.25
C LEU A 215 -10.93 29.33 -13.26
N ARG A 216 -10.33 29.88 -14.32
CA ARG A 216 -8.87 30.11 -14.40
C ARG A 216 -8.40 31.07 -13.30
N GLU A 217 -9.11 32.18 -13.08
CA GLU A 217 -8.83 33.13 -12.00
C GLU A 217 -8.98 32.46 -10.62
N ARG A 218 -10.05 31.67 -10.45
CA ARG A 218 -10.26 30.89 -9.22
C ARG A 218 -9.12 29.92 -8.96
N LEU A 219 -8.76 29.07 -9.92
CA LEU A 219 -7.65 28.13 -9.79
C LEU A 219 -6.34 28.85 -9.43
N THR A 220 -6.04 29.97 -10.09
CA THR A 220 -4.86 30.77 -9.78
C THR A 220 -4.85 31.25 -8.32
N ARG A 221 -5.98 31.72 -7.83
CA ARG A 221 -6.13 32.21 -6.46
C ARG A 221 -6.01 31.07 -5.43
N GLU A 222 -6.73 29.94 -5.64
CA GLU A 222 -6.78 28.84 -4.68
C GLU A 222 -5.44 28.08 -4.64
N VAL A 223 -4.78 27.89 -5.79
CA VAL A 223 -3.43 27.29 -5.84
C VAL A 223 -2.41 28.19 -5.15
N GLY A 224 -2.50 29.51 -5.33
CA GLY A 224 -1.67 30.47 -4.60
C GLY A 224 -1.88 30.38 -3.08
N ALA A 225 -3.14 30.37 -2.63
CA ALA A 225 -3.47 30.25 -1.21
C ALA A 225 -3.00 28.92 -0.59
N ALA A 226 -3.08 27.81 -1.35
CA ALA A 226 -2.55 26.52 -0.92
C ALA A 226 -1.02 26.55 -0.79
N GLY A 227 -0.30 27.12 -1.75
CA GLY A 227 1.15 27.30 -1.67
C GLY A 227 1.55 28.15 -0.45
N ASP A 228 0.87 29.28 -0.22
CA ASP A 228 1.10 30.11 0.96
C ASP A 228 0.84 29.35 2.28
N ALA A 229 -0.14 28.45 2.30
CA ALA A 229 -0.43 27.63 3.48
C ALA A 229 0.67 26.61 3.76
N TYR A 230 1.23 25.94 2.75
CA TYR A 230 2.40 25.07 2.92
C TYR A 230 3.66 25.86 3.33
N ALA A 231 3.86 27.07 2.82
CA ALA A 231 4.96 27.92 3.29
C ALA A 231 4.81 28.28 4.78
N ARG A 232 3.57 28.60 5.23
CA ARG A 232 3.29 28.82 6.67
C ARG A 232 3.47 27.53 7.48
N MET A 233 3.12 26.37 6.93
CA MET A 233 3.34 25.08 7.58
C MET A 233 4.82 24.80 7.80
N ALA A 234 5.68 25.08 6.82
CA ALA A 234 7.15 24.96 6.99
C ALA A 234 7.67 25.84 8.13
N GLU A 235 7.16 27.07 8.23
CA GLU A 235 7.56 28.00 9.31
C GLU A 235 7.01 27.54 10.67
N PHE A 236 5.78 27.07 10.73
CA PHE A 236 5.18 26.47 11.92
C PHE A 236 6.03 25.31 12.45
N LEU A 237 6.36 24.34 11.61
CA LEU A 237 7.16 23.18 11.98
C LEU A 237 8.54 23.62 12.52
N ARG A 238 9.14 24.63 11.90
CA ARG A 238 10.44 25.17 12.31
C ARG A 238 10.40 25.87 13.66
N VAL A 239 9.33 26.64 13.93
CA VAL A 239 9.25 27.50 15.13
C VAL A 239 8.69 26.74 16.32
N GLU A 240 7.64 25.93 16.08
CA GLU A 240 6.86 25.33 17.16
C GLU A 240 7.28 23.90 17.51
N LEU A 241 7.87 23.14 16.58
CA LEU A 241 8.15 21.73 16.81
C LEU A 241 9.63 21.38 16.78
N LEU A 242 10.46 22.03 15.95
CA LEU A 242 11.83 21.59 15.70
C LEU A 242 12.70 21.55 16.96
N ASP A 243 12.56 22.54 17.85
CA ASP A 243 13.36 22.61 19.09
C ASP A 243 12.86 21.65 20.18
N GLU A 244 11.60 21.24 20.10
CA GLU A 244 10.98 20.25 21.02
C GLU A 244 11.13 18.80 20.52
N ALA A 245 11.52 18.61 19.25
CA ALA A 245 11.61 17.30 18.61
C ALA A 245 12.81 16.50 19.14
N PRO A 246 12.59 15.22 19.56
CA PRO A 246 13.65 14.35 20.04
C PRO A 246 14.70 14.10 18.94
N GLN A 247 15.97 13.99 19.36
CA GLN A 247 17.08 13.66 18.46
C GLN A 247 17.06 12.19 18.04
N GLU A 248 16.52 11.34 18.91
CA GLU A 248 16.42 9.90 18.74
C GLU A 248 15.28 9.58 17.78
N ASP A 249 15.56 8.75 16.77
CA ASP A 249 14.55 8.24 15.84
C ASP A 249 13.71 7.10 16.47
N ALA A 250 14.22 6.45 17.52
CA ALA A 250 13.59 5.29 18.14
C ALA A 250 12.31 5.67 18.90
N VAL A 251 11.22 4.95 18.64
CA VAL A 251 9.92 5.16 19.33
C VAL A 251 9.77 4.30 20.60
N GLY A 252 10.70 3.37 20.85
CA GLY A 252 10.63 2.43 21.96
C GLY A 252 9.76 1.19 21.66
N ARG A 253 10.04 0.11 22.41
CA ARG A 253 9.48 -1.23 22.14
C ARG A 253 7.96 -1.28 22.25
N ASP A 254 7.36 -0.57 23.22
CA ASP A 254 5.91 -0.63 23.45
C ASP A 254 5.13 0.01 22.30
N GLN A 255 5.53 1.21 21.88
CA GLN A 255 4.92 1.88 20.73
C GLN A 255 5.21 1.11 19.45
N TYR A 256 6.42 0.59 19.28
CA TYR A 256 6.78 -0.22 18.12
C TYR A 256 5.93 -1.48 18.01
N SER A 257 5.69 -2.19 19.11
CA SER A 257 4.82 -3.37 19.14
C SER A 257 3.41 -3.07 18.64
N LEU A 258 2.85 -1.93 19.03
CA LEU A 258 1.53 -1.50 18.56
C LEU A 258 1.54 -1.18 17.06
N CYS A 259 2.56 -0.46 16.57
CA CYS A 259 2.73 -0.18 15.15
C CYS A 259 2.91 -1.48 14.32
N SER A 260 3.75 -2.41 14.79
CA SER A 260 3.96 -3.71 14.15
C SER A 260 2.65 -4.50 14.02
N ARG A 261 1.86 -4.59 15.09
CA ARG A 261 0.51 -5.23 15.06
C ARG A 261 -0.42 -4.54 14.07
N TYR A 262 -0.38 -3.21 14.02
CA TYR A 262 -1.22 -2.44 13.09
C TYR A 262 -0.89 -2.77 11.64
N PHE A 263 0.39 -2.80 11.26
CA PHE A 263 0.81 -3.08 9.87
C PHE A 263 0.75 -4.55 9.49
N LEU A 264 0.99 -5.47 10.43
CA LEU A 264 0.93 -6.91 10.16
C LEU A 264 -0.50 -7.50 10.26
N GLY A 265 -1.32 -6.95 11.15
CA GLY A 265 -2.55 -7.63 11.57
C GLY A 265 -2.25 -8.97 12.25
N ALA A 266 -1.10 -9.05 12.89
CA ALA A 266 -0.63 -10.21 13.65
C ALA A 266 0.31 -9.78 14.78
N ASP A 267 0.37 -10.58 15.83
CA ASP A 267 1.34 -10.43 16.91
C ASP A 267 2.57 -11.30 16.65
N VAL A 268 3.77 -10.70 16.74
CA VAL A 268 5.05 -11.38 16.51
C VAL A 268 6.02 -11.10 17.65
N ASP A 269 6.87 -12.08 18.00
CA ASP A 269 8.01 -11.85 18.89
C ASP A 269 9.06 -10.99 18.16
N LEU A 270 9.20 -9.74 18.59
CA LEU A 270 10.07 -8.76 17.94
C LEU A 270 11.56 -9.15 18.00
N GLU A 271 12.01 -9.78 19.11
CA GLU A 271 13.39 -10.18 19.26
C GLU A 271 13.71 -11.43 18.39
N GLU A 272 12.79 -12.39 18.33
CA GLU A 272 12.89 -13.53 17.42
C GLU A 272 12.85 -13.06 15.96
N THR A 273 11.93 -12.14 15.62
CA THR A 273 11.79 -11.59 14.26
C THR A 273 13.04 -10.81 13.85
N TYR A 274 13.65 -10.06 14.76
CA TYR A 274 14.91 -9.35 14.51
C TYR A 274 16.06 -10.31 14.18
N ARG A 275 16.22 -11.39 14.98
CA ARG A 275 17.24 -12.41 14.72
C ARG A 275 16.99 -13.15 13.41
N TRP A 276 15.73 -13.52 13.16
CA TRP A 276 15.34 -14.13 11.88
C TRP A 276 15.64 -13.20 10.71
N GLY A 277 15.42 -11.89 10.83
CA GLY A 277 15.76 -10.92 9.79
C GLY A 277 17.24 -10.95 9.42
N GLN A 278 18.14 -11.04 10.41
CA GLN A 278 19.59 -11.16 10.17
C GLN A 278 19.94 -12.48 9.47
N ASP A 279 19.35 -13.60 9.91
CA ASP A 279 19.55 -14.92 9.28
C ASP A 279 19.05 -14.89 7.82
N GLU A 280 17.95 -14.23 7.55
CA GLU A 280 17.37 -14.13 6.21
C GLU A 280 18.24 -13.25 5.29
N VAL A 281 18.78 -12.12 5.77
CA VAL A 281 19.77 -11.32 5.04
C VAL A 281 21.00 -12.17 4.68
N ALA A 282 21.54 -12.92 5.63
CA ALA A 282 22.69 -13.78 5.40
C ALA A 282 22.39 -14.86 4.36
N ARG A 283 21.21 -15.49 4.43
CA ARG A 283 20.75 -16.51 3.46
C ARG A 283 20.63 -15.93 2.05
N ILE A 284 20.02 -14.75 1.92
CA ILE A 284 19.85 -14.08 0.62
C ILE A 284 21.21 -13.67 0.05
N THR A 285 22.10 -13.09 0.88
CA THR A 285 23.46 -12.70 0.47
C THR A 285 24.22 -13.89 -0.09
N ALA A 286 24.16 -15.07 0.56
CA ALA A 286 24.79 -16.29 0.06
C ALA A 286 24.20 -16.72 -1.29
N ALA A 287 22.86 -16.66 -1.45
CA ALA A 287 22.21 -16.98 -2.72
C ALA A 287 22.61 -16.00 -3.85
N MET A 288 22.74 -14.71 -3.56
CA MET A 288 23.23 -13.72 -4.54
C MET A 288 24.68 -14.01 -4.97
N GLN A 289 25.54 -14.44 -4.05
CA GLN A 289 26.91 -14.86 -4.37
C GLN A 289 26.92 -16.05 -5.32
N ASP A 290 26.05 -17.06 -5.08
CA ASP A 290 25.92 -18.22 -5.96
C ASP A 290 25.43 -17.82 -7.37
N VAL A 291 24.48 -16.91 -7.47
CA VAL A 291 24.01 -16.38 -8.77
C VAL A 291 25.11 -15.56 -9.45
N ALA A 292 25.90 -14.77 -8.72
CA ALA A 292 27.02 -14.01 -9.29
C ALA A 292 28.04 -14.93 -9.97
N GLN A 293 28.31 -16.14 -9.40
CA GLN A 293 29.15 -17.14 -10.04
C GLN A 293 28.54 -17.72 -11.32
N GLN A 294 27.22 -17.76 -11.44
CA GLN A 294 26.52 -18.20 -12.66
C GLN A 294 26.59 -17.13 -13.75
N VAL A 295 26.44 -15.86 -13.39
CA VAL A 295 26.59 -14.72 -14.32
C VAL A 295 28.02 -14.68 -14.88
N ARG A 296 29.03 -14.76 -14.01
CA ARG A 296 30.43 -14.85 -14.39
C ARG A 296 31.23 -15.56 -13.29
N PRO A 297 31.90 -16.68 -13.58
CA PRO A 297 32.78 -17.34 -12.63
C PRO A 297 33.83 -16.38 -12.04
N GLY A 298 33.92 -16.32 -10.71
CA GLY A 298 34.82 -15.45 -9.96
C GLY A 298 34.31 -14.01 -9.72
N ALA A 299 33.12 -13.66 -10.21
CA ALA A 299 32.57 -12.33 -9.98
C ALA A 299 32.02 -12.18 -8.56
N THR A 300 32.17 -11.00 -8.01
CA THR A 300 31.41 -10.53 -6.85
C THR A 300 29.97 -10.18 -7.26
N VAL A 301 29.06 -10.02 -6.30
CA VAL A 301 27.67 -9.59 -6.57
C VAL A 301 27.66 -8.24 -7.30
N ALA A 302 28.44 -7.26 -6.86
CA ALA A 302 28.52 -5.96 -7.50
C ALA A 302 29.03 -6.03 -8.96
N GLU A 303 30.03 -6.86 -9.24
CA GLU A 303 30.51 -7.07 -10.61
C GLU A 303 29.48 -7.79 -11.48
N ALA A 304 28.73 -8.75 -10.93
CA ALA A 304 27.66 -9.44 -11.66
C ALA A 304 26.52 -8.48 -12.00
N ILE A 305 26.09 -7.65 -11.06
CA ILE A 305 25.09 -6.60 -11.28
C ILE A 305 25.54 -5.61 -12.38
N ALA A 306 26.78 -5.12 -12.31
CA ALA A 306 27.32 -4.23 -13.33
C ALA A 306 27.38 -4.87 -14.74
N LEU A 307 27.58 -6.18 -14.83
CA LEU A 307 27.50 -6.91 -16.10
C LEU A 307 26.07 -7.02 -16.61
N LEU A 308 25.12 -7.35 -15.74
CA LEU A 308 23.70 -7.47 -16.10
C LEU A 308 23.12 -6.12 -16.55
N ASP A 309 23.53 -5.01 -15.93
CA ASP A 309 23.12 -3.66 -16.33
C ASP A 309 23.62 -3.28 -17.74
N GLN A 310 24.71 -3.89 -18.19
CA GLN A 310 25.30 -3.64 -19.51
C GLN A 310 24.88 -4.66 -20.57
N ASP A 311 24.24 -5.76 -20.18
CA ASP A 311 23.88 -6.83 -21.10
C ASP A 311 22.70 -6.39 -22.00
N PRO A 312 22.91 -6.34 -23.34
CA PRO A 312 21.84 -5.97 -24.28
C PRO A 312 20.61 -6.86 -24.21
N ALA A 313 20.73 -8.10 -23.71
CA ALA A 313 19.61 -9.03 -23.60
C ALA A 313 18.53 -8.54 -22.60
N TYR A 314 18.91 -7.72 -21.64
CA TYR A 314 17.98 -7.17 -20.63
C TYR A 314 17.63 -5.71 -20.83
N ARG A 315 18.14 -5.04 -21.89
CA ARG A 315 17.94 -3.58 -22.06
C ARG A 315 16.69 -3.27 -22.87
N LEU A 316 15.98 -2.23 -22.43
CA LEU A 316 14.86 -1.62 -23.12
C LEU A 316 15.12 -0.13 -23.31
N ASP A 317 14.83 0.40 -24.50
CA ASP A 317 14.94 1.81 -24.85
C ASP A 317 13.56 2.46 -24.91
N GLY A 318 13.34 3.44 -24.05
CA GLY A 318 12.14 4.27 -23.99
C GLY A 318 10.96 3.63 -23.25
N THR A 319 10.09 4.50 -22.77
CA THR A 319 8.93 4.14 -21.95
C THR A 319 7.89 3.30 -22.72
N ASP A 320 7.79 3.46 -24.05
CA ASP A 320 6.91 2.63 -24.87
C ASP A 320 7.38 1.18 -24.97
N ALA A 321 8.70 0.95 -24.99
CA ALA A 321 9.26 -0.39 -24.96
C ALA A 321 9.04 -1.03 -23.57
N LEU A 322 9.29 -0.28 -22.50
CA LEU A 322 9.01 -0.71 -21.14
C LEU A 322 7.54 -1.12 -20.97
N ARG A 323 6.60 -0.25 -21.35
CA ARG A 323 5.16 -0.51 -21.23
C ARG A 323 4.73 -1.76 -22.00
N ARG A 324 5.22 -1.94 -23.24
CA ARG A 324 4.90 -3.15 -24.03
C ARG A 324 5.46 -4.42 -23.38
N TRP A 325 6.70 -4.37 -22.93
CA TRP A 325 7.32 -5.51 -22.23
C TRP A 325 6.54 -5.89 -20.97
N MET A 326 6.19 -4.92 -20.11
CA MET A 326 5.38 -5.17 -18.93
C MET A 326 4.03 -5.84 -19.27
N GLN A 327 3.35 -5.34 -20.33
CA GLN A 327 2.07 -5.90 -20.75
C GLN A 327 2.23 -7.33 -21.29
N ASP A 328 3.24 -7.57 -22.11
CA ASP A 328 3.52 -8.91 -22.68
C ASP A 328 3.83 -9.93 -21.56
N GLU A 329 4.62 -9.55 -20.56
CA GLU A 329 4.93 -10.38 -19.39
C GLU A 329 3.68 -10.63 -18.53
N ALA A 330 2.92 -9.59 -18.19
CA ALA A 330 1.69 -9.72 -17.41
C ALA A 330 0.68 -10.65 -18.10
N ASP A 331 0.45 -10.48 -19.40
CA ASP A 331 -0.45 -11.33 -20.17
C ASP A 331 0.06 -12.78 -20.29
N ALA A 332 1.37 -12.97 -20.41
CA ALA A 332 1.98 -14.30 -20.48
C ALA A 332 1.79 -15.06 -19.16
N VAL A 333 2.00 -14.38 -18.02
CA VAL A 333 1.86 -14.98 -16.68
C VAL A 333 0.40 -15.34 -16.37
N VAL A 334 -0.57 -14.50 -16.72
CA VAL A 334 -1.99 -14.85 -16.58
C VAL A 334 -2.30 -16.15 -17.32
N ARG A 335 -1.86 -16.28 -18.59
CA ARG A 335 -2.07 -17.52 -19.37
C ARG A 335 -1.37 -18.74 -18.77
N LEU A 336 -0.22 -18.54 -18.17
CA LEU A 336 0.59 -19.58 -17.57
C LEU A 336 -0.03 -20.14 -16.30
N LEU A 337 -0.52 -19.27 -15.42
CA LEU A 337 -0.96 -19.64 -14.08
C LEU A 337 -2.43 -20.02 -13.99
N ASP A 338 -3.27 -19.53 -14.94
CA ASP A 338 -4.71 -19.81 -14.93
C ASP A 338 -5.01 -21.28 -15.21
N GLY A 339 -5.79 -21.87 -14.33
CA GLY A 339 -6.19 -23.28 -14.38
C GLY A 339 -5.16 -24.25 -13.83
N GLU A 340 -3.87 -23.93 -13.82
CA GLU A 340 -2.81 -24.78 -13.26
C GLU A 340 -2.54 -24.48 -11.79
N HIS A 341 -2.13 -23.25 -11.49
CA HIS A 341 -1.75 -22.81 -10.14
C HIS A 341 -2.81 -21.99 -9.43
N PHE A 342 -3.66 -21.32 -10.20
CA PHE A 342 -4.76 -20.47 -9.73
C PHE A 342 -6.02 -20.68 -10.58
N ASP A 343 -7.18 -20.43 -9.98
CA ASP A 343 -8.45 -20.28 -10.69
C ASP A 343 -8.70 -18.78 -10.86
N ILE A 344 -8.26 -18.20 -11.99
CA ILE A 344 -8.35 -16.76 -12.23
C ILE A 344 -9.71 -16.44 -12.91
N PRO A 345 -10.63 -15.72 -12.25
CA PRO A 345 -11.91 -15.35 -12.85
C PRO A 345 -11.73 -14.49 -14.11
N ALA A 346 -12.62 -14.65 -15.10
CA ALA A 346 -12.48 -13.96 -16.38
C ALA A 346 -12.26 -12.44 -16.27
N PRO A 347 -12.95 -11.66 -15.41
CA PRO A 347 -12.69 -10.24 -15.26
C PRO A 347 -11.31 -9.92 -14.65
N VAL A 348 -10.73 -10.85 -13.88
CA VAL A 348 -9.43 -10.70 -13.21
C VAL A 348 -8.26 -11.01 -14.16
N ARG A 349 -8.52 -11.59 -15.34
CA ARG A 349 -7.47 -11.87 -16.33
C ARG A 349 -6.98 -10.63 -17.07
N GLU A 350 -7.69 -9.50 -16.94
CA GLU A 350 -7.37 -8.25 -17.62
C GLU A 350 -6.64 -7.29 -16.68
N ILE A 351 -5.42 -6.93 -17.03
CA ILE A 351 -4.60 -5.92 -16.37
C ILE A 351 -4.06 -4.94 -17.41
N GLU A 352 -4.08 -3.64 -17.12
CA GLU A 352 -3.41 -2.61 -17.93
C GLU A 352 -2.07 -2.22 -17.32
N CYS A 353 -1.01 -2.22 -18.15
CA CYS A 353 0.30 -1.69 -17.77
C CYS A 353 0.45 -0.27 -18.30
N CYS A 354 0.72 0.66 -17.39
CA CYS A 354 0.70 2.10 -17.66
C CYS A 354 2.01 2.78 -17.22
N ILE A 355 2.38 3.84 -17.95
CA ILE A 355 3.38 4.79 -17.46
C ILE A 355 2.64 5.87 -16.66
N ALA A 356 3.04 6.07 -15.40
CA ALA A 356 2.41 7.05 -14.53
C ALA A 356 2.70 8.49 -14.98
N PRO A 357 1.77 9.42 -14.80
CA PRO A 357 2.01 10.83 -15.11
C PRO A 357 3.01 11.50 -14.15
N THR A 358 3.22 10.93 -12.96
CA THR A 358 4.24 11.35 -11.99
C THR A 358 5.63 10.89 -12.43
N GLN A 359 6.67 11.54 -11.88
CA GLN A 359 8.07 11.22 -12.19
C GLN A 359 8.87 10.94 -10.90
N THR A 360 8.22 10.29 -9.93
CA THR A 360 8.79 10.04 -8.59
C THR A 360 9.60 8.74 -8.50
N GLY A 361 9.55 7.88 -9.53
CA GLY A 361 10.23 6.57 -9.54
C GLY A 361 9.48 5.46 -8.79
N GLY A 362 8.28 5.74 -8.26
CA GLY A 362 7.46 4.72 -7.60
C GLY A 362 6.75 3.80 -8.60
N ILE A 363 6.58 2.54 -8.22
CA ILE A 363 5.77 1.56 -8.94
C ILE A 363 4.62 1.19 -8.02
N TYR A 364 3.41 1.11 -8.55
CA TYR A 364 2.23 0.82 -7.73
C TYR A 364 1.09 0.22 -8.55
N TYR A 365 0.20 -0.46 -7.86
CA TYR A 365 -1.01 -1.04 -8.42
C TYR A 365 -2.25 -0.25 -8.00
N THR A 366 -3.23 -0.12 -8.92
CA THR A 366 -4.59 0.36 -8.61
C THR A 366 -5.61 -0.71 -9.01
N GLY A 367 -6.51 -1.04 -8.08
CA GLY A 367 -7.54 -2.05 -8.30
C GLY A 367 -8.52 -1.71 -9.42
N PRO A 368 -9.27 -2.70 -9.94
CA PRO A 368 -10.34 -2.46 -10.91
C PRO A 368 -11.50 -1.68 -10.27
N SER A 369 -12.36 -1.10 -11.12
CA SER A 369 -13.65 -0.61 -10.62
C SER A 369 -14.53 -1.77 -10.12
N ASP A 370 -15.47 -1.47 -9.22
CA ASP A 370 -16.33 -2.50 -8.58
C ASP A 370 -17.16 -3.31 -9.61
N ASP A 371 -17.42 -2.74 -10.78
CA ASP A 371 -18.12 -3.36 -11.92
C ASP A 371 -17.20 -3.91 -13.03
N PHE A 372 -15.88 -3.80 -12.86
CA PHE A 372 -14.85 -4.15 -13.85
C PHE A 372 -14.95 -3.41 -15.19
N THR A 373 -15.66 -2.27 -15.26
CA THR A 373 -15.63 -1.41 -16.47
C THR A 373 -14.27 -0.78 -16.70
N ARG A 374 -13.49 -0.61 -15.63
CA ARG A 374 -12.07 -0.28 -15.67
C ARG A 374 -11.28 -1.46 -15.07
N PRO A 375 -10.31 -2.04 -15.80
CA PRO A 375 -9.47 -3.11 -15.28
C PRO A 375 -8.51 -2.59 -14.18
N GLY A 376 -7.87 -3.51 -13.47
CA GLY A 376 -6.74 -3.18 -12.60
C GLY A 376 -5.57 -2.65 -13.40
N ARG A 377 -4.77 -1.76 -12.80
CA ARG A 377 -3.66 -1.08 -13.47
C ARG A 377 -2.36 -1.16 -12.68
N MET A 378 -1.30 -1.56 -13.35
CA MET A 378 0.07 -1.45 -12.88
C MET A 378 0.66 -0.15 -13.42
N TRP A 379 1.18 0.69 -12.53
CA TRP A 379 1.72 2.01 -12.88
C TRP A 379 3.21 2.07 -12.63
N TRP A 380 3.93 2.56 -13.64
CA TRP A 380 5.36 2.77 -13.59
C TRP A 380 5.67 4.26 -13.67
N SER A 381 6.08 4.85 -12.53
CA SER A 381 6.48 6.26 -12.47
C SER A 381 7.95 6.37 -12.83
N VAL A 382 8.23 6.84 -14.04
CA VAL A 382 9.60 6.96 -14.57
C VAL A 382 10.21 8.30 -14.16
N PRO A 383 11.38 8.33 -13.50
CA PRO A 383 12.07 9.57 -13.16
C PRO A 383 12.42 10.39 -14.40
N LYS A 384 12.46 11.73 -14.25
CA LYS A 384 12.79 12.63 -15.34
C LYS A 384 14.16 12.32 -15.94
N GLY A 385 14.22 12.11 -17.23
CA GLY A 385 15.45 11.85 -17.97
C GLY A 385 15.88 10.39 -18.02
N VAL A 386 15.20 9.47 -17.34
CA VAL A 386 15.43 8.03 -17.46
C VAL A 386 14.77 7.54 -18.75
N THR A 387 15.55 6.95 -19.63
CA THR A 387 15.11 6.42 -20.94
C THR A 387 15.55 5.00 -21.20
N GLU A 388 16.43 4.45 -20.37
CA GLU A 388 16.92 3.08 -20.47
C GLU A 388 16.49 2.29 -19.23
N PHE A 389 16.04 1.05 -19.43
CA PHE A 389 15.55 0.16 -18.37
C PHE A 389 16.18 -1.20 -18.49
N THR A 390 16.27 -1.94 -17.38
CA THR A 390 16.84 -3.29 -17.32
C THR A 390 15.80 -4.29 -16.85
N THR A 391 15.38 -5.19 -17.74
CA THR A 391 14.31 -6.16 -17.45
C THR A 391 14.67 -7.16 -16.35
N TRP A 392 15.96 -7.50 -16.19
CA TRP A 392 16.40 -8.44 -15.18
C TRP A 392 16.05 -7.99 -13.75
N ARG A 393 16.05 -6.68 -13.51
CA ARG A 393 15.73 -6.08 -12.22
C ARG A 393 14.22 -5.95 -12.03
N GLU A 394 13.50 -5.71 -13.12
CA GLU A 394 12.09 -5.29 -13.09
C GLU A 394 11.10 -6.45 -13.18
N LEU A 395 11.52 -7.63 -13.64
CA LEU A 395 10.60 -8.77 -13.84
C LEU A 395 9.90 -9.17 -12.53
N THR A 396 10.61 -9.19 -11.42
CA THR A 396 10.03 -9.51 -10.11
C THR A 396 8.94 -8.50 -9.70
N THR A 397 9.10 -7.23 -10.09
CA THR A 397 8.11 -6.17 -9.84
C THR A 397 6.84 -6.38 -10.69
N VAL A 398 6.96 -6.87 -11.92
CA VAL A 398 5.80 -7.25 -12.73
C VAL A 398 4.97 -8.34 -12.04
N TYR A 399 5.62 -9.30 -11.40
CA TYR A 399 4.94 -10.35 -10.64
C TYR A 399 4.35 -9.83 -9.31
N HIS A 400 5.03 -8.90 -8.66
CA HIS A 400 4.58 -8.24 -7.44
C HIS A 400 3.29 -7.43 -7.65
N GLU A 401 3.29 -6.53 -8.64
CA GLU A 401 2.16 -5.65 -8.93
C GLU A 401 1.05 -6.36 -9.74
N GLY A 402 1.44 -7.31 -10.57
CA GLY A 402 0.56 -8.04 -11.48
C GLY A 402 0.02 -9.35 -10.89
N VAL A 403 0.12 -10.40 -11.71
CA VAL A 403 -0.26 -11.77 -11.35
C VAL A 403 1.05 -12.56 -11.09
N PRO A 404 1.12 -13.32 -9.99
CA PRO A 404 0.08 -13.62 -9.00
C PRO A 404 -0.01 -12.64 -7.82
N GLY A 405 0.65 -11.46 -7.87
CA GLY A 405 0.75 -10.50 -6.78
C GLY A 405 -0.52 -9.65 -6.54
N HIS A 406 -0.34 -8.34 -6.43
CA HIS A 406 -1.40 -7.40 -6.04
C HIS A 406 -2.63 -7.46 -6.93
N HIS A 407 -2.45 -7.55 -8.26
CA HIS A 407 -3.59 -7.61 -9.18
C HIS A 407 -4.49 -8.81 -8.88
N LEU A 408 -3.93 -10.00 -8.75
CA LEU A 408 -4.73 -11.20 -8.46
C LEU A 408 -5.45 -11.05 -7.12
N GLN A 409 -4.77 -10.62 -6.06
CA GLN A 409 -5.35 -10.50 -4.72
C GLN A 409 -6.47 -9.46 -4.66
N VAL A 410 -6.22 -8.25 -5.15
CA VAL A 410 -7.18 -7.14 -5.07
C VAL A 410 -8.36 -7.35 -6.01
N ALA A 411 -8.09 -7.75 -7.27
CA ALA A 411 -9.16 -7.98 -8.23
C ALA A 411 -10.04 -9.19 -7.86
N GLN A 412 -9.47 -10.25 -7.26
CA GLN A 412 -10.24 -11.37 -6.70
C GLN A 412 -11.18 -10.88 -5.58
N THR A 413 -10.69 -9.99 -4.71
CA THR A 413 -11.49 -9.41 -3.63
C THR A 413 -12.66 -8.60 -4.19
N VAL A 414 -12.44 -7.80 -5.24
CA VAL A 414 -13.51 -7.05 -5.94
C VAL A 414 -14.47 -8.01 -6.64
N HIS A 415 -13.96 -9.09 -7.27
CA HIS A 415 -14.80 -10.12 -7.91
C HIS A 415 -15.78 -10.77 -6.93
N ASN A 416 -15.38 -10.96 -5.68
CA ASN A 416 -16.18 -11.59 -4.63
C ASN A 416 -17.23 -10.63 -4.01
N ARG A 417 -17.64 -9.57 -4.72
CA ARG A 417 -18.63 -8.57 -4.25
C ARG A 417 -19.98 -9.15 -3.81
N GLU A 418 -20.32 -10.34 -4.26
CA GLU A 418 -21.53 -11.01 -3.81
C GLU A 418 -21.42 -11.62 -2.41
N GLN A 419 -20.23 -11.88 -1.94
CA GLN A 419 -19.94 -12.51 -0.65
C GLN A 419 -19.38 -11.50 0.36
N LEU A 420 -18.62 -10.49 -0.11
CA LEU A 420 -17.92 -9.51 0.71
C LEU A 420 -18.65 -8.15 0.68
N ASN A 421 -18.90 -7.57 1.84
CA ASN A 421 -19.40 -6.20 1.96
C ASN A 421 -18.35 -5.16 1.52
N THR A 422 -18.77 -3.90 1.38
CA THR A 422 -17.91 -2.81 0.88
C THR A 422 -16.67 -2.59 1.77
N TRP A 423 -16.84 -2.69 3.09
CA TRP A 423 -15.70 -2.54 4.00
C TRP A 423 -14.62 -3.59 3.73
N ARG A 424 -14.99 -4.86 3.57
CA ARG A 424 -14.05 -5.97 3.28
C ARG A 424 -13.33 -5.78 1.94
N ARG A 425 -14.01 -5.22 0.95
CA ARG A 425 -13.46 -5.06 -0.40
C ARG A 425 -12.58 -3.84 -0.58
N GLN A 426 -12.89 -2.73 0.08
CA GLN A 426 -12.27 -1.43 -0.22
C GLN A 426 -11.58 -0.77 0.97
N PHE A 427 -11.94 -1.10 2.20
CA PHE A 427 -11.44 -0.46 3.42
C PHE A 427 -10.54 -1.35 4.26
N SER A 428 -10.66 -2.66 4.12
CA SER A 428 -9.89 -3.61 4.91
C SER A 428 -8.54 -3.91 4.25
N TRP A 429 -7.66 -2.93 4.26
CA TRP A 429 -6.26 -3.11 3.85
C TRP A 429 -5.37 -3.31 5.06
N THR A 430 -4.48 -4.31 4.99
CA THR A 430 -3.43 -4.54 5.98
C THR A 430 -2.13 -4.77 5.23
N SER A 431 -1.09 -3.98 5.54
CA SER A 431 0.18 -4.00 4.80
C SER A 431 0.81 -5.40 4.77
N GLY A 432 0.91 -6.08 5.93
CA GLY A 432 1.45 -7.44 5.99
C GLY A 432 0.66 -8.48 5.20
N HIS A 433 -0.66 -8.30 5.06
CA HIS A 433 -1.47 -9.17 4.23
C HIS A 433 -1.24 -8.92 2.73
N GLY A 434 -1.26 -7.66 2.29
CA GLY A 434 -1.10 -7.30 0.88
C GLY A 434 0.34 -7.42 0.39
N GLU A 435 1.27 -6.77 1.05
CA GLU A 435 2.69 -6.80 0.67
C GLU A 435 3.33 -8.17 0.92
N GLY A 436 2.93 -8.82 2.03
CA GLY A 436 3.35 -10.19 2.31
C GLY A 436 2.88 -11.18 1.25
N TRP A 437 1.65 -11.03 0.75
CA TRP A 437 1.15 -11.80 -0.38
C TRP A 437 1.97 -11.54 -1.65
N ALA A 438 2.27 -10.28 -1.98
CA ALA A 438 3.01 -9.93 -3.19
C ALA A 438 4.45 -10.48 -3.14
N LEU A 439 5.14 -10.46 -2.00
CA LEU A 439 6.45 -11.13 -1.84
C LEU A 439 6.34 -12.66 -1.90
N TYR A 440 5.28 -13.23 -1.32
CA TYR A 440 4.99 -14.66 -1.46
C TYR A 440 4.74 -15.03 -2.93
N ALA A 441 4.06 -14.19 -3.70
CA ALA A 441 3.83 -14.35 -5.12
C ALA A 441 5.14 -14.33 -5.94
N GLU A 442 6.06 -13.39 -5.66
CA GLU A 442 7.39 -13.38 -6.25
C GLU A 442 8.13 -14.70 -5.99
N ARG A 443 8.08 -15.21 -4.75
CA ARG A 443 8.67 -16.50 -4.37
C ARG A 443 8.03 -17.67 -5.12
N LEU A 444 6.70 -17.69 -5.27
CA LEU A 444 6.02 -18.72 -6.06
C LEU A 444 6.54 -18.77 -7.49
N MET A 445 6.75 -17.59 -8.11
CA MET A 445 7.30 -17.54 -9.47
C MET A 445 8.72 -18.11 -9.52
N ALA A 446 9.54 -17.90 -8.48
CA ALA A 446 10.85 -18.53 -8.38
C ALA A 446 10.73 -20.04 -8.15
N ASP A 447 9.82 -20.50 -7.28
CA ASP A 447 9.58 -21.93 -7.00
C ASP A 447 9.03 -22.68 -8.23
N PHE A 448 8.29 -21.98 -9.12
CA PHE A 448 7.80 -22.52 -10.40
C PHE A 448 8.84 -22.49 -11.53
N GLY A 449 10.06 -21.97 -11.29
CA GLY A 449 11.16 -21.93 -12.27
C GLY A 449 11.17 -20.69 -13.18
N HIS A 450 10.31 -19.70 -12.93
CA HIS A 450 10.25 -18.48 -13.76
C HIS A 450 11.32 -17.44 -13.41
N MET A 451 12.16 -17.74 -12.42
CA MET A 451 13.35 -16.96 -12.03
C MET A 451 14.64 -17.79 -12.20
N ASP A 452 14.67 -18.76 -13.13
CA ASP A 452 15.85 -19.61 -13.33
C ASP A 452 16.95 -18.93 -14.16
N ASP A 453 16.59 -17.93 -14.96
CA ASP A 453 17.57 -17.06 -15.59
C ASP A 453 18.39 -16.30 -14.55
N PRO A 454 19.74 -16.33 -14.62
CA PRO A 454 20.59 -15.73 -13.58
C PRO A 454 20.38 -14.23 -13.38
N GLY A 455 20.05 -13.47 -14.43
CA GLY A 455 19.74 -12.04 -14.32
C GLY A 455 18.44 -11.82 -13.55
N ASN A 456 17.36 -12.46 -13.98
CA ASN A 456 16.05 -12.35 -13.33
C ASN A 456 16.11 -12.82 -11.87
N ARG A 457 16.87 -13.89 -11.60
CA ARG A 457 17.09 -14.41 -10.25
C ARG A 457 17.86 -13.43 -9.37
N MET A 458 18.88 -12.74 -9.93
CA MET A 458 19.61 -11.67 -9.23
C MET A 458 18.67 -10.53 -8.87
N GLY A 459 17.80 -10.08 -9.79
CA GLY A 459 16.84 -9.00 -9.55
C GLY A 459 15.84 -9.33 -8.43
N TRP A 460 15.28 -10.53 -8.44
CA TRP A 460 14.43 -11.02 -7.36
C TRP A 460 15.16 -11.05 -6.01
N LEU A 461 16.39 -11.60 -5.96
CA LEU A 461 17.17 -11.68 -4.72
C LEU A 461 17.59 -10.29 -4.22
N ASP A 462 17.91 -9.34 -5.09
CA ASP A 462 18.22 -7.95 -4.72
C ASP A 462 17.01 -7.29 -4.05
N GLY A 463 15.83 -7.43 -4.65
CA GLY A 463 14.58 -6.99 -4.03
C GLY A 463 14.30 -7.65 -2.68
N GLN A 464 14.54 -8.95 -2.55
CA GLN A 464 14.38 -9.69 -1.30
C GLN A 464 15.39 -9.24 -0.23
N SER A 465 16.62 -8.92 -0.62
CA SER A 465 17.68 -8.42 0.27
C SER A 465 17.32 -7.09 0.92
N LEU A 466 16.87 -6.12 0.12
CA LEU A 466 16.34 -4.85 0.62
C LEU A 466 15.23 -5.07 1.65
N ARG A 467 14.26 -5.95 1.34
CA ARG A 467 13.10 -6.19 2.21
C ARG A 467 13.47 -6.94 3.49
N ALA A 468 14.50 -7.78 3.47
CA ALA A 468 15.06 -8.39 4.68
C ALA A 468 15.85 -7.38 5.53
N ALA A 469 16.64 -6.50 4.89
CA ALA A 469 17.36 -5.42 5.58
C ALA A 469 16.41 -4.47 6.31
N ARG A 470 15.23 -4.15 5.74
CA ARG A 470 14.16 -3.38 6.39
C ARG A 470 13.78 -3.97 7.75
N VAL A 471 13.64 -5.29 7.87
CA VAL A 471 13.28 -5.96 9.13
C VAL A 471 14.33 -5.70 10.20
N VAL A 472 15.60 -5.79 9.84
CA VAL A 472 16.72 -5.59 10.78
C VAL A 472 16.84 -4.13 11.21
N ILE A 473 16.81 -3.20 10.28
CA ILE A 473 16.96 -1.77 10.59
C ILE A 473 15.78 -1.27 11.44
N ASP A 474 14.56 -1.49 10.98
CA ASP A 474 13.36 -0.93 11.56
C ASP A 474 13.13 -1.46 13.00
N ILE A 475 13.13 -2.79 13.17
CA ILE A 475 12.98 -3.39 14.51
C ILE A 475 14.18 -3.03 15.40
N GLY A 476 15.40 -3.11 14.85
CA GLY A 476 16.63 -2.88 15.60
C GLY A 476 16.71 -1.48 16.18
N VAL A 477 16.47 -0.47 15.36
CA VAL A 477 16.50 0.95 15.77
C VAL A 477 15.39 1.23 16.77
N HIS A 478 14.14 0.94 16.41
CA HIS A 478 12.99 1.35 17.21
C HIS A 478 12.86 0.58 18.55
N CYS A 479 13.32 -0.67 18.59
CA CYS A 479 13.30 -1.47 19.83
C CYS A 479 14.59 -1.37 20.65
N GLY A 480 15.63 -0.69 20.15
CA GLY A 480 16.91 -0.55 20.83
C GLY A 480 17.69 -1.86 20.94
N PHE A 481 17.56 -2.76 19.93
CA PHE A 481 18.35 -3.99 19.90
C PHE A 481 19.80 -3.71 19.45
N GLU A 482 20.72 -4.61 19.79
CA GLU A 482 22.12 -4.47 19.41
C GLU A 482 22.28 -4.56 17.89
N ALA A 483 22.97 -3.58 17.29
CA ALA A 483 23.27 -3.55 15.86
C ALA A 483 24.15 -4.77 15.46
N PRO A 484 24.02 -5.28 14.21
CA PRO A 484 24.87 -6.37 13.74
C PRO A 484 26.36 -6.06 13.78
N ALA A 485 27.20 -7.08 14.00
CA ALA A 485 28.65 -6.93 14.10
C ALA A 485 29.30 -6.32 12.85
N GLU A 486 28.71 -6.55 11.66
CA GLU A 486 29.19 -5.98 10.38
C GLU A 486 29.13 -4.45 10.32
N VAL A 487 28.27 -3.82 11.11
CA VAL A 487 28.20 -2.35 11.27
C VAL A 487 28.77 -1.89 12.63
N GLY A 488 29.51 -2.75 13.32
CA GLY A 488 30.27 -2.43 14.53
C GLY A 488 29.55 -2.74 15.84
N GLY A 489 28.43 -3.45 15.85
CA GLY A 489 27.70 -3.84 17.07
C GLY A 489 27.21 -2.68 17.93
N GLY A 490 26.72 -2.98 19.14
CA GLY A 490 26.28 -1.98 20.10
C GLY A 490 25.02 -1.22 19.65
N GLU A 491 24.87 0.01 20.13
CA GLU A 491 23.68 0.83 19.88
C GLU A 491 23.58 1.26 18.40
N TRP A 492 22.36 1.26 17.86
CA TRP A 492 22.09 1.74 16.51
C TRP A 492 22.29 3.26 16.43
N THR A 493 22.87 3.70 15.33
CA THR A 493 22.93 5.12 14.91
C THR A 493 22.47 5.21 13.47
N TYR A 494 22.15 6.41 13.00
CA TYR A 494 21.81 6.65 11.59
C TYR A 494 22.91 6.14 10.65
N ASP A 495 24.19 6.41 10.98
CA ASP A 495 25.32 5.99 10.13
C ASP A 495 25.44 4.46 10.05
N LYS A 496 25.14 3.72 11.14
CA LYS A 496 25.12 2.26 11.14
C LYS A 496 23.94 1.73 10.31
N ALA A 497 22.76 2.34 10.47
CA ALA A 497 21.57 1.98 9.67
C ALA A 497 21.80 2.25 8.18
N TRP A 498 22.44 3.37 7.86
CA TRP A 498 22.86 3.71 6.51
C TRP A 498 23.87 2.70 5.95
N ALA A 499 24.92 2.39 6.71
CA ALA A 499 25.93 1.41 6.30
C ALA A 499 25.31 0.02 6.07
N TYR A 500 24.38 -0.40 6.94
CA TYR A 500 23.67 -1.67 6.78
C TYR A 500 22.78 -1.68 5.54
N LEU A 501 21.98 -0.63 5.32
CA LEU A 501 21.10 -0.51 4.17
C LEU A 501 21.89 -0.55 2.85
N THR A 502 22.97 0.24 2.75
CA THR A 502 23.78 0.31 1.53
C THR A 502 24.60 -0.96 1.27
N ALA A 503 24.87 -1.77 2.29
CA ALA A 503 25.51 -3.09 2.13
C ALA A 503 24.56 -4.15 1.54
N HIS A 504 23.24 -3.98 1.71
CA HIS A 504 22.24 -4.99 1.39
C HIS A 504 21.20 -4.54 0.34
N ALA A 505 21.38 -3.37 -0.29
CA ALA A 505 20.47 -2.86 -1.32
C ALA A 505 21.26 -2.16 -2.43
N ASN A 506 20.93 -2.48 -3.69
CA ASN A 506 21.60 -1.94 -4.85
C ASN A 506 20.68 -0.94 -5.59
N MET A 507 20.44 0.21 -4.95
CA MET A 507 19.61 1.29 -5.48
C MET A 507 20.39 2.62 -5.44
N GLU A 508 19.89 3.62 -6.16
CA GLU A 508 20.43 4.98 -6.15
C GLU A 508 20.45 5.57 -4.73
N GLU A 509 21.52 6.29 -4.39
CA GLU A 509 21.74 6.83 -3.05
C GLU A 509 20.56 7.68 -2.54
N ALA A 510 19.98 8.52 -3.40
CA ALA A 510 18.85 9.37 -3.02
C ALA A 510 17.61 8.55 -2.64
N VAL A 511 17.37 7.42 -3.33
CA VAL A 511 16.27 6.50 -3.01
C VAL A 511 16.53 5.81 -1.68
N LEU A 512 17.75 5.32 -1.44
CA LEU A 512 18.10 4.67 -0.16
C LEU A 512 18.02 5.63 1.02
N ARG A 513 18.38 6.92 0.85
CA ARG A 513 18.19 7.93 1.90
C ARG A 513 16.73 8.15 2.25
N PHE A 514 15.88 8.29 1.24
CA PHE A 514 14.43 8.39 1.44
C PHE A 514 13.86 7.14 2.11
N GLU A 515 14.31 5.95 1.69
CA GLU A 515 13.90 4.69 2.31
C GLU A 515 14.29 4.62 3.79
N LEU A 516 15.53 5.00 4.14
CA LEU A 516 15.97 5.03 5.53
C LEU A 516 15.15 6.02 6.36
N ASP A 517 14.95 7.24 5.88
CA ASP A 517 14.14 8.25 6.58
C ASP A 517 12.68 7.79 6.73
N ARG A 518 12.14 7.03 5.76
CA ARG A 518 10.83 6.38 5.83
C ARG A 518 10.78 5.35 6.96
N TYR A 519 11.79 4.46 7.09
CA TYR A 519 11.79 3.45 8.15
C TYR A 519 11.84 4.11 9.53
N LEU A 520 12.68 5.13 9.68
CA LEU A 520 12.83 5.87 10.93
C LEU A 520 11.60 6.73 11.29
N GLY A 521 10.76 7.08 10.34
CA GLY A 521 9.56 7.90 10.56
C GLY A 521 8.22 7.13 10.52
N TRP A 522 8.24 5.86 10.10
CA TRP A 522 7.03 5.06 9.95
C TRP A 522 7.21 3.64 10.50
N PRO A 523 7.42 3.52 11.81
CA PRO A 523 7.82 2.28 12.48
C PRO A 523 6.84 1.14 12.22
N GLY A 524 7.39 -0.04 11.93
CA GLY A 524 6.64 -1.28 11.71
C GLY A 524 6.06 -1.46 10.30
N GLN A 525 6.04 -0.41 9.46
CA GLN A 525 5.50 -0.54 8.10
C GLN A 525 6.46 -1.29 7.17
N ALA A 526 7.73 -0.89 7.14
CA ALA A 526 8.71 -1.48 6.23
C ALA A 526 8.95 -2.98 6.45
N PRO A 527 9.01 -3.52 7.67
CA PRO A 527 9.12 -4.95 7.91
C PRO A 527 7.91 -5.77 7.48
N SER A 528 6.73 -5.15 7.37
CA SER A 528 5.47 -5.86 7.08
C SER A 528 5.50 -6.64 5.76
N TYR A 529 6.32 -6.23 4.81
CA TYR A 529 6.60 -6.94 3.56
C TYR A 529 7.16 -8.34 3.83
N LYS A 530 8.34 -8.39 4.39
CA LYS A 530 9.12 -9.63 4.55
C LYS A 530 8.59 -10.51 5.68
N VAL A 531 8.13 -9.90 6.78
CA VAL A 531 7.46 -10.60 7.87
C VAL A 531 6.11 -11.14 7.40
N GLY A 532 5.38 -10.37 6.59
CA GLY A 532 4.14 -10.82 5.96
C GLY A 532 4.35 -12.04 5.06
N GLU A 533 5.36 -12.05 4.17
CA GLU A 533 5.74 -13.23 3.38
C GLU A 533 6.00 -14.45 4.27
N ARG A 534 6.76 -14.27 5.36
CA ARG A 534 7.04 -15.34 6.34
C ARG A 534 5.75 -15.93 6.90
N LEU A 535 4.79 -15.10 7.29
CA LEU A 535 3.52 -15.54 7.85
C LEU A 535 2.64 -16.24 6.81
N TRP A 536 2.64 -15.80 5.56
CA TRP A 536 1.99 -16.50 4.45
C TRP A 536 2.58 -17.88 4.21
N LEU A 537 3.90 -18.02 4.20
CA LEU A 537 4.60 -19.29 4.08
C LEU A 537 4.27 -20.22 5.24
N GLN A 538 4.30 -19.72 6.47
CA GLN A 538 3.95 -20.50 7.67
C GLN A 538 2.50 -21.00 7.63
N LEU A 539 1.57 -20.17 7.15
CA LEU A 539 0.16 -20.56 6.98
C LEU A 539 0.02 -21.68 5.94
N ARG A 540 0.65 -21.54 4.77
CA ARG A 540 0.68 -22.57 3.73
C ARG A 540 1.21 -23.90 4.29
N ASP A 541 2.35 -23.86 4.94
CA ASP A 541 3.01 -25.04 5.48
C ASP A 541 2.20 -25.69 6.62
N GLU A 542 1.46 -24.90 7.40
CA GLU A 542 0.54 -25.42 8.40
C GLU A 542 -0.64 -26.14 7.77
N VAL A 543 -1.27 -25.56 6.73
CA VAL A 543 -2.36 -26.22 5.98
C VAL A 543 -1.85 -27.50 5.33
N GLN A 544 -0.69 -27.46 4.67
CA GLN A 544 -0.09 -28.64 4.04
C GLN A 544 0.16 -29.77 5.04
N ARG A 545 0.66 -29.47 6.23
CA ARG A 545 0.84 -30.48 7.28
C ARG A 545 -0.48 -31.09 7.78
N ARG A 546 -1.55 -30.31 7.81
CA ARG A 546 -2.87 -30.77 8.25
C ARG A 546 -3.59 -31.62 7.20
N GLU A 547 -3.47 -31.26 5.93
CA GLU A 547 -4.10 -31.95 4.81
C GLU A 547 -3.28 -33.15 4.30
N GLY A 548 -1.97 -33.17 4.53
CA GLY A 548 -1.09 -34.25 4.09
C GLY A 548 -1.15 -34.45 2.57
N GLU A 549 -1.44 -35.69 2.14
CA GLU A 549 -1.54 -36.05 0.71
C GLU A 549 -2.74 -35.40 -0.02
N ALA A 550 -3.73 -34.87 0.72
CA ALA A 550 -4.87 -34.18 0.14
C ALA A 550 -4.59 -32.69 -0.14
N PHE A 551 -3.42 -32.19 0.25
CA PHE A 551 -3.08 -30.77 0.06
C PHE A 551 -3.02 -30.40 -1.42
N SER A 552 -3.73 -29.32 -1.75
CA SER A 552 -3.69 -28.67 -3.05
C SER A 552 -3.28 -27.20 -2.87
N LEU A 553 -2.13 -26.81 -3.45
CA LEU A 553 -1.66 -25.44 -3.41
C LEU A 553 -2.70 -24.47 -4.04
N LYS A 554 -3.30 -24.85 -5.15
CA LYS A 554 -4.36 -24.11 -5.83
C LYS A 554 -5.58 -23.89 -4.94
N ASP A 555 -6.05 -24.92 -4.23
CA ASP A 555 -7.19 -24.81 -3.30
C ASP A 555 -6.84 -23.98 -2.07
N PHE A 556 -5.61 -24.05 -1.59
CA PHE A 556 -5.12 -23.17 -0.52
C PHE A 556 -5.19 -21.71 -0.96
N HIS A 557 -4.65 -21.37 -2.14
CA HIS A 557 -4.68 -20.00 -2.67
C HIS A 557 -6.12 -19.50 -2.84
N ARG A 558 -7.00 -20.30 -3.47
CA ARG A 558 -8.40 -19.91 -3.65
C ARG A 558 -9.08 -19.62 -2.31
N ARG A 559 -8.95 -20.49 -1.32
CA ARG A 559 -9.54 -20.28 0.01
C ARG A 559 -9.01 -19.03 0.70
N ALA A 560 -7.72 -18.76 0.61
CA ALA A 560 -7.10 -17.61 1.24
C ALA A 560 -7.49 -16.30 0.55
N LEU A 561 -7.48 -16.26 -0.79
CA LEU A 561 -7.84 -15.07 -1.57
C LEU A 561 -9.34 -14.74 -1.48
N ASP A 562 -10.21 -15.75 -1.40
CA ASP A 562 -11.66 -15.55 -1.26
C ASP A 562 -12.06 -14.90 0.08
N ILE A 563 -11.18 -14.97 1.09
CA ILE A 563 -11.38 -14.25 2.35
C ILE A 563 -11.31 -12.73 2.12
N GLY A 564 -10.52 -12.25 1.15
CA GLY A 564 -10.26 -10.83 0.92
C GLY A 564 -9.35 -10.20 1.98
N GLY A 565 -9.20 -8.87 1.97
CA GLY A 565 -8.31 -8.14 2.87
C GLY A 565 -8.68 -8.29 4.34
N VAL A 566 -7.72 -8.75 5.17
CA VAL A 566 -7.84 -8.88 6.63
C VAL A 566 -6.44 -8.84 7.28
N GLY A 567 -6.35 -8.72 8.60
CA GLY A 567 -5.10 -8.95 9.34
C GLY A 567 -4.63 -10.41 9.22
N LEU A 568 -3.32 -10.65 9.29
CA LEU A 568 -2.76 -11.99 9.07
C LEU A 568 -3.19 -13.03 10.11
N ASP A 569 -3.43 -12.66 11.37
CA ASP A 569 -4.00 -13.56 12.37
C ASP A 569 -5.47 -13.90 12.08
N THR A 570 -6.23 -12.93 11.56
CA THR A 570 -7.60 -13.17 11.10
C THR A 570 -7.61 -14.09 9.88
N LEU A 571 -6.69 -13.88 8.91
CA LEU A 571 -6.53 -14.77 7.75
C LEU A 571 -6.22 -16.20 8.20
N ARG A 572 -5.22 -16.36 9.07
CA ARG A 572 -4.82 -17.66 9.61
C ARG A 572 -6.00 -18.38 10.28
N THR A 573 -6.72 -17.67 11.13
CA THR A 573 -7.89 -18.21 11.82
C THR A 573 -8.97 -18.64 10.82
N ALA A 574 -9.30 -17.82 9.83
CA ALA A 574 -10.33 -18.11 8.84
C ALA A 574 -9.97 -19.31 7.94
N VAL A 575 -8.72 -19.38 7.45
CA VAL A 575 -8.23 -20.49 6.63
C VAL A 575 -8.20 -21.80 7.42
N LEU A 576 -7.84 -21.77 8.70
CA LEU A 576 -7.73 -22.96 9.55
C LEU A 576 -9.06 -23.35 10.21
N HIS A 577 -10.09 -22.51 10.18
CA HIS A 577 -11.38 -22.76 10.84
C HIS A 577 -12.01 -24.11 10.48
N PRO A 578 -11.98 -24.61 9.23
CA PRO A 578 -12.51 -25.94 8.89
C PRO A 578 -11.87 -27.09 9.66
N TYR A 579 -10.63 -26.91 10.19
CA TYR A 579 -9.88 -27.92 10.92
C TYR A 579 -9.98 -27.80 12.44
N LEU A 580 -10.70 -26.77 12.92
CA LEU A 580 -10.89 -26.49 14.35
C LEU A 580 -12.25 -26.96 14.87
N ARG A 581 -13.10 -27.55 14.00
CA ARG A 581 -14.43 -28.09 14.30
C ARG A 581 -14.37 -29.54 14.74
#